data_81f7ce8b1ce6045c30bcfede3348135e
#
_entry.id   81f7ce8b1ce6045c30bcfede3348135e
#
_cell.length_a   1.000
_cell.length_b   1.000
_cell.length_c   1.000
_cell.angle_alpha   90.00
_cell.angle_beta   90.00
_cell.angle_gamma   90.00
#
_symmetry.space_group_name_H-M   'P 1'
#
loop_
_entity.id
_entity.type
_entity.pdbx_description
1 polymer ?
#
loop_
_entity_poly.entity_id
_entity_poly.type
_entity_poly.pdbx_seq_one_letter_code
_entity_poly.pdbx_strand_id
1 'polypeptide(L)'
;MNENALTAIMRQFASGEMGALQFAESYMAAWRRWRDEGGGSDTFDMAFTAADCFSPEQKNAADISADRLKAEVIQLLSEISG
;
A
#
# COMPACT_ATOMS: atom_id res chain seq x y z
N MET A 1 6.59 -8.33 -14.10
CA MET A 1 5.80 -7.14 -14.34
C MET A 1 5.61 -6.37 -13.05
N ASN A 2 5.74 -5.06 -13.15
CA ASN A 2 5.81 -4.22 -11.95
C ASN A 2 4.51 -4.15 -11.17
N GLU A 3 3.37 -4.17 -11.88
CA GLU A 3 2.08 -4.16 -11.20
C GLU A 3 1.90 -5.38 -10.32
N ASN A 4 2.42 -6.53 -10.77
CA ASN A 4 2.33 -7.76 -9.98
C ASN A 4 3.12 -7.66 -8.69
N ALA A 5 4.26 -6.96 -8.71
CA ALA A 5 5.04 -6.77 -7.50
C ALA A 5 4.28 -5.95 -6.46
N LEU A 6 3.62 -4.86 -6.88
CA LEU A 6 2.83 -4.05 -5.98
C LEU A 6 1.64 -4.83 -5.43
N THR A 7 0.96 -5.58 -6.29
CA THR A 7 -0.18 -6.41 -5.88
C THR A 7 0.27 -7.48 -4.89
N ALA A 8 1.41 -8.10 -5.14
CA ALA A 8 1.94 -9.13 -4.23
C ALA A 8 2.23 -8.55 -2.85
N ILE A 9 2.82 -7.37 -2.78
CA ILE A 9 3.09 -6.70 -1.50
C ILE A 9 1.78 -6.40 -0.77
N MET A 10 0.78 -5.91 -1.49
CA MET A 10 -0.52 -5.62 -0.90
C MET A 10 -1.18 -6.89 -0.35
N ARG A 11 -1.09 -8.00 -1.09
CA ARG A 11 -1.67 -9.27 -0.64
C ARG A 11 -0.97 -9.82 0.58
N GLN A 12 0.35 -9.71 0.66
CA GLN A 12 1.10 -10.16 1.82
C GLN A 12 0.68 -9.41 3.07
N PHE A 13 0.49 -8.10 2.94
CA PHE A 13 0.01 -7.30 4.06
C PHE A 13 -1.42 -7.68 4.44
N ALA A 14 -2.30 -7.82 3.45
CA ALA A 14 -3.70 -8.15 3.69
C ALA A 14 -3.87 -9.50 4.37
N SER A 15 -3.01 -10.47 4.04
CA SER A 15 -3.07 -11.82 4.62
C SER A 15 -2.42 -11.92 6.00
N GLY A 16 -1.75 -10.86 6.45
CA GLY A 16 -1.07 -10.85 7.74
C GLY A 16 0.37 -11.33 7.72
N GLU A 17 0.93 -11.60 6.54
CA GLU A 17 2.31 -12.05 6.41
C GLU A 17 3.32 -10.92 6.63
N MET A 18 2.85 -9.68 6.59
CA MET A 18 3.69 -8.49 6.65
C MET A 18 3.06 -7.48 7.59
N GLY A 19 3.88 -6.86 8.44
CA GLY A 19 3.40 -5.80 9.32
C GLY A 19 3.16 -4.49 8.57
N ALA A 20 2.40 -3.58 9.17
CA ALA A 20 2.04 -2.32 8.53
C ALA A 20 3.24 -1.45 8.17
N LEU A 21 4.22 -1.34 9.09
CA LEU A 21 5.41 -0.55 8.82
C LEU A 21 6.23 -1.16 7.69
N GLN A 22 6.40 -2.47 7.72
CA GLN A 22 7.11 -3.18 6.66
C GLN A 22 6.40 -3.01 5.31
N PHE A 23 5.07 -3.10 5.30
CA PHE A 23 4.29 -2.88 4.10
C PHE A 23 4.53 -1.47 3.56
N ALA A 24 4.42 -0.44 4.41
CA ALA A 24 4.58 0.94 3.98
C ALA A 24 5.95 1.16 3.33
N GLU A 25 7.01 0.68 3.98
CA GLU A 25 8.36 0.84 3.45
C GLU A 25 8.57 0.09 2.14
N SER A 26 8.13 -1.16 2.10
CA SER A 26 8.29 -2.02 0.92
C SER A 26 7.47 -1.51 -0.25
N TYR A 27 6.23 -1.12 0.02
CA TYR A 27 5.33 -0.64 -1.01
C TYR A 27 5.83 0.67 -1.63
N MET A 28 6.23 1.61 -0.78
CA MET A 28 6.69 2.91 -1.27
C MET A 28 7.93 2.77 -2.14
N ALA A 29 8.87 1.90 -1.76
CA ALA A 29 10.07 1.66 -2.56
C ALA A 29 9.73 1.04 -3.91
N ALA A 30 8.86 0.03 -3.91
CA ALA A 30 8.44 -0.63 -5.13
C ALA A 30 7.63 0.30 -6.03
N TRP A 31 6.77 1.13 -5.43
CA TRP A 31 5.95 2.09 -6.17
C TRP A 31 6.81 3.12 -6.89
N ARG A 32 7.86 3.63 -6.24
CA ARG A 32 8.76 4.60 -6.86
C ARG A 32 9.44 4.01 -8.09
N ARG A 33 9.91 2.77 -7.98
CA ARG A 33 10.52 2.08 -9.11
C ARG A 33 9.52 1.88 -10.24
N TRP A 34 8.31 1.48 -9.90
CA TRP A 34 7.26 1.26 -10.88
C TRP A 34 6.91 2.56 -11.61
N ARG A 35 6.85 3.67 -10.91
CA ARG A 35 6.58 4.98 -11.51
C ARG A 35 7.72 5.40 -12.45
N ASP A 36 8.96 5.17 -12.04
CA ASP A 36 10.13 5.50 -12.86
C ASP A 36 10.13 4.74 -14.17
N GLU A 37 9.52 3.55 -14.19
CA GLU A 37 9.42 2.72 -15.39
C GLU A 37 8.19 3.05 -16.23
N GLY A 38 7.49 4.11 -15.89
CA GLY A 38 6.35 4.59 -16.67
C GLY A 38 4.99 4.10 -16.17
N GLY A 39 4.95 3.52 -14.98
CA GLY A 39 3.69 3.04 -14.41
C GLY A 39 2.75 4.16 -14.03
N GLY A 40 1.45 3.89 -14.08
CA GLY A 40 0.42 4.82 -13.66
C GLY A 40 -0.89 4.09 -13.43
N SER A 41 -1.45 4.21 -12.24
CA SER A 41 -2.71 3.58 -11.90
C SER A 41 -3.29 4.28 -10.67
N ASP A 42 -4.54 4.70 -10.77
CA ASP A 42 -5.21 5.38 -9.66
C ASP A 42 -5.25 4.49 -8.42
N THR A 43 -5.51 3.19 -8.61
CA THR A 43 -5.59 2.25 -7.49
C THR A 43 -4.26 2.15 -6.74
N PHE A 44 -3.16 2.02 -7.46
CA PHE A 44 -1.85 1.93 -6.83
C PHE A 44 -1.42 3.26 -6.22
N ASP A 45 -1.83 4.38 -6.83
CA ASP A 45 -1.56 5.70 -6.27
C ASP A 45 -2.32 5.90 -4.95
N MET A 46 -3.55 5.41 -4.87
CA MET A 46 -4.32 5.47 -3.63
C MET A 46 -3.68 4.64 -2.52
N ALA A 47 -3.17 3.46 -2.87
CA ALA A 47 -2.47 2.63 -1.90
C ALA A 47 -1.17 3.30 -1.42
N PHE A 48 -0.48 3.98 -2.32
CA PHE A 48 0.72 4.75 -1.95
C PHE A 48 0.36 5.86 -0.97
N THR A 49 -0.71 6.59 -1.24
CA THR A 49 -1.16 7.66 -0.36
C THR A 49 -1.50 7.12 1.03
N ALA A 50 -2.19 5.98 1.08
CA ALA A 50 -2.53 5.36 2.36
C ALA A 50 -1.26 4.95 3.13
N ALA A 51 -0.28 4.38 2.44
CA ALA A 51 0.99 4.00 3.06
C ALA A 51 1.74 5.22 3.58
N ASP A 52 1.70 6.32 2.83
CA ASP A 52 2.36 7.56 3.22
C ASP A 52 1.69 8.19 4.44
N CYS A 53 0.37 8.05 4.56
CA CYS A 53 -0.37 8.58 5.71
C CYS A 53 -0.25 7.70 6.96
N PHE A 54 0.23 6.48 6.80
CA PHE A 54 0.39 5.58 7.94
C PHE A 54 1.48 6.08 8.88
N SER A 55 1.16 6.11 10.18
CA SER A 55 2.14 6.41 11.22
C SER A 55 1.87 5.49 12.40
N PRO A 56 2.88 4.73 12.86
CA PRO A 56 2.68 3.86 14.03
C PRO A 56 2.36 4.63 15.30
N GLU A 57 2.75 5.90 15.34
CA GLU A 57 2.52 6.74 16.53
C GLU A 57 1.28 7.60 16.42
N GLN A 58 0.70 7.73 15.24
CA GLN A 58 -0.50 8.53 14.98
C GLN A 58 -0.42 9.94 15.58
N LYS A 59 0.68 10.63 15.31
CA LYS A 59 0.93 11.95 15.89
C LYS A 59 0.05 13.05 15.33
N ASN A 60 -0.43 12.90 14.12
CA ASN A 60 -1.26 13.91 13.44
C ASN A 60 -2.66 13.37 13.18
N ALA A 61 -3.62 14.26 13.05
CA ALA A 61 -5.00 13.86 12.78
C ALA A 61 -5.14 13.15 11.44
N ALA A 62 -4.25 13.43 10.49
CA ALA A 62 -4.27 12.79 9.17
C ALA A 62 -3.63 11.40 9.17
N ASP A 63 -2.92 11.03 10.23
CA ASP A 63 -2.27 9.74 10.32
C ASP A 63 -3.31 8.62 10.50
N ILE A 64 -3.08 7.51 9.80
CA ILE A 64 -4.00 6.37 9.90
C ILE A 64 -3.33 5.23 10.67
N SER A 65 -4.16 4.41 11.31
CA SER A 65 -3.70 3.25 12.07
C SER A 65 -3.36 2.08 11.14
N ALA A 66 -2.68 1.08 11.69
CA ALA A 66 -2.38 -0.14 10.94
C ALA A 66 -3.67 -0.84 10.49
N ASP A 67 -4.69 -0.86 11.34
CA ASP A 67 -5.97 -1.48 11.00
C ASP A 67 -6.65 -0.74 9.85
N ARG A 68 -6.61 0.58 9.86
CA ARG A 68 -7.19 1.39 8.80
C ARG A 68 -6.44 1.16 7.49
N LEU A 69 -5.11 1.15 7.55
CA LEU A 69 -4.28 0.89 6.38
C LEU A 69 -4.61 -0.46 5.77
N LYS A 70 -4.73 -1.48 6.61
CA LYS A 70 -5.05 -2.83 6.15
C LYS A 70 -6.44 -2.88 5.48
N ALA A 71 -7.42 -2.21 6.06
CA ALA A 71 -8.77 -2.16 5.49
C ALA A 71 -8.76 -1.50 4.11
N GLU A 72 -8.02 -0.42 3.95
CA GLU A 72 -7.93 0.26 2.67
C GLU A 72 -7.22 -0.60 1.61
N VAL A 73 -6.16 -1.30 2.01
CA VAL A 73 -5.45 -2.21 1.10
C VAL A 73 -6.35 -3.34 0.64
N ILE A 74 -7.12 -3.92 1.55
CA ILE A 74 -8.06 -5.00 1.23
C ILE A 74 -9.10 -4.51 0.22
N GLN A 75 -9.63 -3.31 0.44
CA GLN A 75 -10.61 -2.74 -0.48
C GLN A 75 -10.02 -2.52 -1.87
N LEU A 76 -8.80 -1.98 -1.93
CA LEU A 76 -8.13 -1.74 -3.21
C LEU A 76 -7.82 -3.06 -3.93
N LEU A 77 -7.43 -4.09 -3.19
CA LEU A 77 -7.21 -5.42 -3.78
C LEU A 77 -8.49 -5.97 -4.40
N SER A 78 -9.62 -5.73 -3.75
CA SER A 78 -10.92 -6.14 -4.29
C SER A 78 -11.19 -5.46 -5.64
N GLU A 79 -10.83 -4.20 -5.77
CA GLU A 79 -11.00 -3.46 -7.02
C GLU A 79 -10.08 -3.99 -8.12
N ILE A 80 -8.86 -4.38 -7.78
CA ILE A 80 -7.90 -4.93 -8.73
C ILE A 80 -8.36 -6.32 -9.21
N SER A 81 -8.84 -7.13 -8.28
CA SER A 81 -9.24 -8.51 -8.57
C SER A 81 -10.64 -8.61 -9.18
N GLY A 82 -11.42 -7.60 -8.96
CA GLY A 82 -12.78 -7.56 -9.45
C GLY A 82 -12.86 -7.16 -10.89
#